data_e27f11a467204af0bb9f2c02a35172dc
#
_entry.id   e27f11a467204af0bb9f2c02a35172dc
#
_cell.length_a   1.000
_cell.length_b   1.000
_cell.length_c   1.000
_cell.angle_alpha   90.00
_cell.angle_beta   90.00
_cell.angle_gamma   90.00
#
_symmetry.space_group_name_H-M   'P 1'
#
loop_
_entity.id
_entity.type
_entity.pdbx_description
1 polymer ?
#
loop_
_entity_poly.entity_id
_entity_poly.type
_entity_poly.pdbx_seq_one_letter_code
_entity_poly.pdbx_strand_id
1 'polypeptide(L)'
;MSHAGTYSQPPDEYTLLQHFNAVDANGNGAIDGRELQKALASSGLAFSLQTIAQLIRLHTPPTNVNGALSFTEYKRVHEFLTNATQSFEHFDESRSGKLNKQEIFAALGYIGFGDVDETAIKHACKAFDPDRTNDLGIDQYIGLVLFLTFARKTFGSFDSTGSGRITIDFNQFVYAASKTR
;
A
#
# COMPACT_ATOMS: atom_id res chain seq x y z
N MET A 1 16.94 -24.62 16.33
CA MET A 1 17.48 -23.35 16.89
C MET A 1 16.67 -22.25 16.27
N SER A 2 15.83 -21.62 17.07
CA SER A 2 14.86 -20.62 16.62
C SER A 2 15.60 -19.33 16.24
N HIS A 3 15.61 -18.98 14.97
CA HIS A 3 16.01 -17.65 14.53
C HIS A 3 14.80 -16.74 14.75
N ALA A 4 14.77 -16.10 15.92
CA ALA A 4 13.94 -14.93 16.12
C ALA A 4 14.46 -13.85 15.17
N GLY A 5 13.71 -13.60 14.08
CA GLY A 5 13.94 -12.45 13.24
C GLY A 5 13.83 -11.21 14.12
N THR A 6 14.89 -10.44 14.20
CA THR A 6 14.91 -9.11 14.83
C THR A 6 14.00 -8.20 14.01
N TYR A 7 12.71 -8.17 14.35
CA TYR A 7 11.84 -7.10 13.92
C TYR A 7 12.43 -5.80 14.45
N SER A 8 13.02 -5.00 13.58
CA SER A 8 13.48 -3.67 13.98
C SER A 8 12.25 -2.91 14.49
N GLN A 9 12.35 -2.38 15.71
CA GLN A 9 11.29 -1.52 16.23
C GLN A 9 11.02 -0.38 15.23
N PRO A 10 9.76 0.04 15.07
CA PRO A 10 9.48 1.20 14.24
C PRO A 10 10.33 2.37 14.72
N PRO A 11 10.87 3.19 13.81
CA PRO A 11 11.68 4.34 14.17
C PRO A 11 10.90 5.25 15.14
N ASP A 12 11.59 5.80 16.11
CA ASP A 12 10.99 6.76 17.02
C ASP A 12 10.54 8.03 16.30
N GLU A 13 9.70 8.82 16.95
CA GLU A 13 9.10 10.01 16.33
C GLU A 13 10.16 11.05 15.91
N TYR A 14 11.26 11.14 16.64
CA TYR A 14 12.36 12.04 16.32
C TYR A 14 13.06 11.62 15.03
N THR A 15 13.37 10.34 14.88
CA THR A 15 13.96 9.77 13.66
C THR A 15 13.03 9.94 12.46
N LEU A 16 11.72 9.71 12.64
CA LEU A 16 10.73 9.94 11.58
C LEU A 16 10.65 11.42 11.17
N LEU A 17 10.75 12.34 12.12
CA LEU A 17 10.77 13.77 11.83
C LEU A 17 12.03 14.18 11.06
N GLN A 18 13.19 13.60 11.37
CA GLN A 18 14.40 13.81 10.58
C GLN A 18 14.24 13.29 9.14
N HIS A 19 13.65 12.11 8.97
CA HIS A 19 13.36 11.58 7.63
C HIS A 19 12.38 12.48 6.87
N PHE A 20 11.32 12.94 7.52
CA PHE A 20 10.37 13.88 6.93
C PHE A 20 11.06 15.13 6.43
N ASN A 21 11.88 15.77 7.26
CA ASN A 21 12.61 17.00 6.90
C ASN A 21 13.64 16.75 5.77
N ALA A 22 14.20 15.56 5.67
CA ALA A 22 15.11 15.20 4.59
C ALA A 22 14.38 14.96 3.26
N VAL A 23 13.13 14.53 3.30
CA VAL A 23 12.27 14.32 2.12
C VAL A 23 11.63 15.63 1.65
N ASP A 24 11.22 16.51 2.57
CA ASP A 24 10.72 17.88 2.30
C ASP A 24 11.88 18.76 1.79
N ALA A 25 12.21 18.60 0.52
CA ALA A 25 13.38 19.22 -0.08
C ALA A 25 13.24 20.75 -0.26
N ASN A 26 12.02 21.24 -0.35
CA ASN A 26 11.73 22.67 -0.49
C ASN A 26 11.47 23.36 0.85
N GLY A 27 11.41 22.62 1.96
CA GLY A 27 11.28 23.14 3.31
C GLY A 27 9.92 23.80 3.62
N ASN A 28 8.87 23.42 2.90
CA ASN A 28 7.54 24.02 3.06
C ASN A 28 6.68 23.38 4.16
N GLY A 29 7.20 22.36 4.86
CA GLY A 29 6.52 21.65 5.93
C GLY A 29 5.53 20.57 5.45
N ALA A 30 5.58 20.20 4.16
CA ALA A 30 4.75 19.17 3.58
C ALA A 30 5.53 18.41 2.48
N ILE A 31 5.27 17.11 2.33
CA ILE A 31 5.90 16.30 1.28
C ILE A 31 4.93 16.18 0.12
N ASP A 32 5.32 16.68 -1.05
CA ASP A 32 4.56 16.49 -2.28
C ASP A 32 4.80 15.12 -2.93
N GLY A 33 4.02 14.81 -4.01
CA GLY A 33 4.12 13.52 -4.67
C GLY A 33 5.47 13.27 -5.36
N ARG A 34 6.19 14.30 -5.79
CA ARG A 34 7.51 14.13 -6.44
C ARG A 34 8.61 13.92 -5.41
N GLU A 35 8.53 14.63 -4.28
CA GLU A 35 9.44 14.45 -3.16
C GLU A 35 9.31 13.04 -2.58
N LEU A 36 8.07 12.57 -2.37
CA LEU A 36 7.81 11.21 -1.91
C LEU A 36 8.30 10.17 -2.92
N GLN A 37 8.01 10.35 -4.21
CA GLN A 37 8.47 9.43 -5.26
C GLN A 37 10.00 9.30 -5.27
N LYS A 38 10.70 10.44 -5.21
CA LYS A 38 12.17 10.46 -5.21
C LYS A 38 12.76 9.77 -3.97
N ALA A 39 12.17 10.01 -2.80
CA ALA A 39 12.61 9.38 -1.55
C ALA A 39 12.43 7.86 -1.60
N LEU A 40 11.26 7.38 -2.05
CA LEU A 40 10.98 5.96 -2.17
C LEU A 40 11.85 5.26 -3.21
N ALA A 41 12.10 5.92 -4.36
CA ALA A 41 13.02 5.40 -5.36
C ALA A 41 14.45 5.23 -4.82
N SER A 42 14.91 6.16 -3.97
CA SER A 42 16.22 6.06 -3.30
C SER A 42 16.30 4.88 -2.31
N SER A 43 15.15 4.41 -1.81
CA SER A 43 15.02 3.25 -0.93
C SER A 43 14.71 1.94 -1.69
N GLY A 44 14.77 1.97 -3.04
CA GLY A 44 14.53 0.79 -3.88
C GLY A 44 13.06 0.55 -4.27
N LEU A 45 12.16 1.48 -3.94
CA LEU A 45 10.72 1.39 -4.29
C LEU A 45 10.40 2.31 -5.47
N ALA A 46 10.31 1.75 -6.67
CA ALA A 46 10.14 2.50 -7.92
C ALA A 46 8.66 2.63 -8.32
N PHE A 47 7.91 3.48 -7.62
CA PHE A 47 6.51 3.71 -7.91
C PHE A 47 6.25 4.74 -9.01
N SER A 48 5.17 4.53 -9.77
CA SER A 48 4.63 5.56 -10.65
C SER A 48 4.06 6.74 -9.85
N LEU A 49 3.98 7.92 -10.44
CA LEU A 49 3.31 9.07 -9.81
C LEU A 49 1.84 8.77 -9.49
N GLN A 50 1.19 7.91 -10.27
CA GLN A 50 -0.18 7.48 -9.99
C GLN A 50 -0.24 6.68 -8.68
N THR A 51 0.66 5.74 -8.46
CA THR A 51 0.76 4.97 -7.20
C THR A 51 1.07 5.87 -6.02
N ILE A 52 1.97 6.84 -6.20
CA ILE A 52 2.28 7.86 -5.19
C ILE A 52 1.04 8.69 -4.84
N ALA A 53 0.29 9.17 -5.83
CA ALA A 53 -0.94 9.90 -5.60
C ALA A 53 -1.99 9.06 -4.84
N GLN A 54 -2.06 7.76 -5.12
CA GLN A 54 -2.92 6.84 -4.36
C GLN A 54 -2.45 6.70 -2.91
N LEU A 55 -1.14 6.52 -2.66
CA LEU A 55 -0.58 6.48 -1.30
C LEU A 55 -0.94 7.74 -0.50
N ILE A 56 -0.74 8.91 -1.08
CA ILE A 56 -1.11 10.19 -0.45
C ILE A 56 -2.61 10.22 -0.16
N ARG A 57 -3.44 9.94 -1.16
CA ARG A 57 -4.91 9.96 -1.03
C ARG A 57 -5.45 8.98 0.02
N LEU A 58 -4.80 7.83 0.20
CA LEU A 58 -5.20 6.85 1.22
C LEU A 58 -5.05 7.40 2.63
N HIS A 59 -4.01 8.19 2.87
CA HIS A 59 -3.59 8.63 4.20
C HIS A 59 -3.94 10.10 4.51
N THR A 60 -4.49 10.82 3.54
CA THR A 60 -4.94 12.21 3.70
C THR A 60 -6.47 12.32 3.82
N PRO A 61 -7.00 13.34 4.52
CA PRO A 61 -8.42 13.59 4.53
C PRO A 61 -8.91 14.08 3.15
N PRO A 62 -10.20 13.92 2.82
CA PRO A 62 -10.77 14.40 1.56
C PRO A 62 -10.63 15.92 1.33
N THR A 63 -10.42 16.67 2.40
CA THR A 63 -10.19 18.13 2.38
C THR A 63 -8.77 18.52 1.99
N ASN A 64 -7.84 17.57 1.88
CA ASN A 64 -6.49 17.83 1.41
C ASN A 64 -6.48 18.07 -0.10
N VAL A 65 -6.67 19.31 -0.51
CA VAL A 65 -6.69 19.72 -1.93
C VAL A 65 -5.31 19.85 -2.55
N ASN A 66 -4.27 19.94 -1.72
CA ASN A 66 -2.90 20.18 -2.18
C ASN A 66 -2.17 18.88 -2.55
N GLY A 67 -2.73 17.71 -2.18
CA GLY A 67 -2.11 16.41 -2.50
C GLY A 67 -0.71 16.24 -1.89
N ALA A 68 -0.45 16.86 -0.74
CA ALA A 68 0.81 16.78 -0.01
C ALA A 68 0.60 16.22 1.39
N LEU A 69 1.62 15.62 1.97
CA LEU A 69 1.58 14.97 3.28
C LEU A 69 2.13 15.92 4.35
N SER A 70 1.34 16.20 5.37
CA SER A 70 1.85 16.69 6.65
C SER A 70 2.68 15.61 7.35
N PHE A 71 3.43 15.97 8.38
CA PHE A 71 4.19 14.99 9.17
C PHE A 71 3.31 13.87 9.74
N THR A 72 2.11 14.19 10.21
CA THR A 72 1.16 13.18 10.73
C THR A 72 0.71 12.20 9.64
N GLU A 73 0.50 12.66 8.42
CA GLU A 73 0.11 11.83 7.28
C GLU A 73 1.30 11.02 6.76
N TYR A 74 2.49 11.60 6.76
CA TYR A 74 3.73 10.91 6.43
C TYR A 74 3.98 9.72 7.37
N LYS A 75 3.75 9.86 8.68
CA LYS A 75 3.85 8.74 9.64
C LYS A 75 2.96 7.57 9.24
N ARG A 76 1.72 7.84 8.80
CA ARG A 76 0.79 6.79 8.33
C ARG A 76 1.25 6.11 7.05
N VAL A 77 1.78 6.88 6.10
CA VAL A 77 2.37 6.34 4.87
C VAL A 77 3.57 5.45 5.18
N HIS A 78 4.44 5.93 6.07
CA HIS A 78 5.61 5.16 6.52
C HIS A 78 5.21 3.83 7.17
N GLU A 79 4.25 3.86 8.10
CA GLU A 79 3.72 2.66 8.75
C GLU A 79 3.12 1.67 7.74
N PHE A 80 2.31 2.16 6.81
CA PHE A 80 1.73 1.33 5.75
C PHE A 80 2.81 0.64 4.90
N LEU A 81 3.81 1.40 4.45
CA LEU A 81 4.91 0.85 3.63
C LEU A 81 5.76 -0.12 4.44
N THR A 82 6.05 0.19 5.70
CA THR A 82 6.81 -0.70 6.59
C THR A 82 6.10 -2.04 6.78
N ASN A 83 4.80 -2.03 7.07
CA ASN A 83 4.01 -3.25 7.25
C ASN A 83 3.97 -4.09 5.97
N ALA A 84 3.77 -3.46 4.81
CA ALA A 84 3.75 -4.16 3.54
C ALA A 84 5.13 -4.74 3.18
N THR A 85 6.21 -3.99 3.40
CA THR A 85 7.59 -4.45 3.15
C THR A 85 7.97 -5.61 4.07
N GLN A 86 7.68 -5.50 5.37
CA GLN A 86 7.93 -6.58 6.33
C GLN A 86 7.15 -7.86 5.98
N SER A 87 5.90 -7.72 5.56
CA SER A 87 5.12 -8.85 5.08
C SER A 87 5.77 -9.49 3.84
N PHE A 88 6.18 -8.68 2.87
CA PHE A 88 6.88 -9.18 1.68
C PHE A 88 8.15 -9.95 2.04
N GLU A 89 9.03 -9.35 2.84
CA GLU A 89 10.30 -9.96 3.24
C GLU A 89 10.11 -11.23 4.07
N HIS A 90 9.07 -11.27 4.91
CA HIS A 90 8.76 -12.44 5.73
C HIS A 90 8.33 -13.65 4.89
N PHE A 91 7.58 -13.41 3.82
CA PHE A 91 7.05 -14.48 2.98
C PHE A 91 7.87 -14.76 1.72
N ASP A 92 8.89 -13.95 1.37
CA ASP A 92 9.90 -14.31 0.37
C ASP A 92 10.93 -15.29 0.98
N GLU A 93 10.46 -16.52 1.23
CA GLU A 93 11.29 -17.57 1.86
C GLU A 93 12.53 -17.90 1.03
N SER A 94 12.40 -17.83 -0.29
CA SER A 94 13.48 -18.12 -1.24
C SER A 94 14.50 -17.00 -1.37
N ARG A 95 14.18 -15.81 -0.87
CA ARG A 95 14.94 -14.56 -1.05
C ARG A 95 15.17 -14.23 -2.53
N SER A 96 14.20 -14.52 -3.34
CA SER A 96 14.23 -14.26 -4.79
C SER A 96 14.00 -12.78 -5.13
N GLY A 97 13.51 -11.97 -4.18
CA GLY A 97 13.03 -10.62 -4.40
C GLY A 97 11.65 -10.57 -5.06
N LYS A 98 10.95 -11.71 -5.11
CA LYS A 98 9.60 -11.84 -5.65
C LYS A 98 8.78 -12.80 -4.80
N LEU A 99 7.48 -12.56 -4.70
CA LEU A 99 6.54 -13.52 -4.12
C LEU A 99 5.83 -14.31 -5.21
N ASN A 100 5.85 -15.61 -5.11
CA ASN A 100 5.00 -16.49 -5.91
C ASN A 100 3.54 -16.45 -5.39
N LYS A 101 2.64 -17.12 -6.11
CA LYS A 101 1.20 -17.10 -5.79
C LYS A 101 0.89 -17.53 -4.35
N GLN A 102 1.54 -18.57 -3.82
CA GLN A 102 1.28 -19.08 -2.46
C GLN A 102 1.81 -18.11 -1.41
N GLU A 103 3.00 -17.56 -1.63
CA GLU A 103 3.61 -16.54 -0.77
C GLU A 103 2.79 -15.25 -0.75
N ILE A 104 2.27 -14.80 -1.92
CA ILE A 104 1.37 -13.63 -1.99
C ILE A 104 0.12 -13.87 -1.15
N PHE A 105 -0.50 -15.04 -1.27
CA PHE A 105 -1.71 -15.36 -0.53
C PHE A 105 -1.46 -15.36 0.97
N ALA A 106 -0.36 -15.98 1.42
CA ALA A 106 0.04 -16.01 2.82
C ALA A 106 0.38 -14.60 3.35
N ALA A 107 1.13 -13.81 2.58
CA ALA A 107 1.50 -12.44 2.93
C ALA A 107 0.26 -11.52 3.05
N LEU A 108 -0.69 -11.63 2.13
CA LEU A 108 -1.94 -10.87 2.20
C LEU A 108 -2.80 -11.29 3.39
N GLY A 109 -2.85 -12.59 3.70
CA GLY A 109 -3.54 -13.09 4.90
C GLY A 109 -2.94 -12.51 6.19
N TYR A 110 -1.62 -12.44 6.27
CA TYR A 110 -0.89 -11.88 7.41
C TYR A 110 -1.22 -10.41 7.68
N ILE A 111 -1.35 -9.59 6.64
CA ILE A 111 -1.66 -8.16 6.76
C ILE A 111 -3.16 -7.85 6.75
N GLY A 112 -4.02 -8.87 6.94
CA GLY A 112 -5.44 -8.68 7.19
C GLY A 112 -6.37 -8.87 5.99
N PHE A 113 -5.91 -9.51 4.89
CA PHE A 113 -6.74 -9.87 3.72
C PHE A 113 -7.07 -11.36 3.64
N GLY A 114 -7.01 -12.09 4.76
CA GLY A 114 -7.31 -13.52 4.80
C GLY A 114 -8.78 -13.89 4.56
N ASP A 115 -9.68 -12.91 4.57
CA ASP A 115 -11.09 -13.02 4.22
C ASP A 115 -11.39 -12.89 2.73
N VAL A 116 -10.40 -12.51 1.92
CA VAL A 116 -10.54 -12.42 0.46
C VAL A 116 -10.29 -13.78 -0.17
N ASP A 117 -11.24 -14.26 -0.99
CA ASP A 117 -11.10 -15.58 -1.61
C ASP A 117 -9.93 -15.65 -2.62
N GLU A 118 -9.40 -16.88 -2.79
CA GLU A 118 -8.25 -17.13 -3.66
C GLU A 118 -8.50 -16.71 -5.11
N THR A 119 -9.73 -16.84 -5.60
CA THR A 119 -10.08 -16.47 -6.97
C THR A 119 -10.00 -14.97 -7.18
N ALA A 120 -10.53 -14.19 -6.23
CA ALA A 120 -10.45 -12.73 -6.27
C ALA A 120 -9.00 -12.25 -6.20
N ILE A 121 -8.18 -12.80 -5.28
CA ILE A 121 -6.75 -12.48 -5.19
C ILE A 121 -6.01 -12.83 -6.49
N LYS A 122 -6.25 -14.01 -7.05
CA LYS A 122 -5.64 -14.45 -8.31
C LYS A 122 -5.93 -13.49 -9.45
N HIS A 123 -7.17 -12.99 -9.55
CA HIS A 123 -7.53 -12.01 -10.57
C HIS A 123 -6.94 -10.64 -10.30
N ALA A 124 -6.89 -10.21 -9.04
CA ALA A 124 -6.22 -8.98 -8.66
C ALA A 124 -4.71 -9.02 -8.99
N CYS A 125 -4.01 -10.10 -8.65
CA CYS A 125 -2.58 -10.28 -8.96
C CYS A 125 -2.28 -10.08 -10.45
N LYS A 126 -3.13 -10.59 -11.34
CA LYS A 126 -2.93 -10.43 -12.80
C LYS A 126 -2.88 -8.96 -13.25
N ALA A 127 -3.59 -8.08 -12.54
CA ALA A 127 -3.57 -6.65 -12.85
C ALA A 127 -2.25 -5.97 -12.46
N PHE A 128 -1.48 -6.59 -11.55
CA PHE A 128 -0.20 -6.10 -11.05
C PHE A 128 1.00 -6.90 -11.59
N ASP A 129 0.78 -7.89 -12.44
CA ASP A 129 1.79 -8.71 -13.11
C ASP A 129 1.77 -8.46 -14.62
N PRO A 130 2.31 -7.32 -15.10
CA PRO A 130 2.29 -6.97 -16.52
C PRO A 130 3.11 -7.95 -17.37
N ASP A 131 4.16 -8.53 -16.79
CA ASP A 131 5.08 -9.45 -17.47
C ASP A 131 4.56 -10.89 -17.47
N ARG A 132 3.44 -11.16 -16.77
CA ARG A 132 2.81 -12.48 -16.66
C ARG A 132 3.75 -13.58 -16.15
N THR A 133 4.60 -13.22 -15.20
CA THR A 133 5.54 -14.13 -14.55
C THR A 133 4.86 -14.98 -13.48
N ASN A 134 3.67 -14.61 -13.05
CA ASN A 134 2.92 -15.13 -11.89
C ASN A 134 3.60 -14.89 -10.53
N ASP A 135 4.64 -14.06 -10.52
CA ASP A 135 5.36 -13.63 -9.33
C ASP A 135 5.31 -12.11 -9.25
N LEU A 136 5.23 -11.56 -8.04
CA LEU A 136 5.21 -10.11 -7.82
C LEU A 136 6.49 -9.66 -7.11
N GLY A 137 7.17 -8.67 -7.68
CA GLY A 137 8.19 -7.90 -6.97
C GLY A 137 7.55 -6.98 -5.91
N ILE A 138 8.40 -6.37 -5.08
CA ILE A 138 7.94 -5.57 -3.94
C ILE A 138 7.03 -4.40 -4.37
N ASP A 139 7.35 -3.72 -5.46
CA ASP A 139 6.55 -2.59 -5.96
C ASP A 139 5.15 -3.03 -6.41
N GLN A 140 5.09 -4.18 -7.10
CA GLN A 140 3.85 -4.78 -7.57
C GLN A 140 3.00 -5.28 -6.40
N TYR A 141 3.63 -5.91 -5.41
CA TYR A 141 2.96 -6.38 -4.20
C TYR A 141 2.39 -5.21 -3.38
N ILE A 142 3.16 -4.15 -3.16
CA ILE A 142 2.66 -2.95 -2.46
C ILE A 142 1.52 -2.29 -3.25
N GLY A 143 1.61 -2.26 -4.58
CA GLY A 143 0.52 -1.80 -5.44
C GLY A 143 -0.76 -2.61 -5.26
N LEU A 144 -0.64 -3.94 -5.17
CA LEU A 144 -1.76 -4.85 -4.89
C LEU A 144 -2.36 -4.61 -3.50
N VAL A 145 -1.53 -4.46 -2.46
CA VAL A 145 -1.97 -4.13 -1.09
C VAL A 145 -2.72 -2.81 -1.05
N LEU A 146 -2.19 -1.81 -1.74
CA LEU A 146 -2.83 -0.49 -1.87
C LEU A 146 -4.20 -0.58 -2.54
N PHE A 147 -4.29 -1.32 -3.65
CA PHE A 147 -5.54 -1.59 -4.36
C PHE A 147 -6.57 -2.28 -3.46
N LEU A 148 -6.19 -3.35 -2.77
CA LEU A 148 -7.08 -4.08 -1.87
C LEU A 148 -7.55 -3.21 -0.70
N THR A 149 -6.68 -2.36 -0.18
CA THR A 149 -7.03 -1.40 0.89
C THR A 149 -8.08 -0.40 0.40
N PHE A 150 -7.90 0.17 -0.80
CA PHE A 150 -8.91 1.05 -1.39
C PHE A 150 -10.22 0.33 -1.69
N ALA A 151 -10.15 -0.88 -2.24
CA ALA A 151 -11.33 -1.68 -2.56
C ALA A 151 -12.15 -1.95 -1.28
N ARG A 152 -11.49 -2.37 -0.19
CA ARG A 152 -12.13 -2.60 1.11
C ARG A 152 -12.75 -1.32 1.69
N LYS A 153 -12.00 -0.21 1.69
CA LYS A 153 -12.50 1.09 2.16
C LYS A 153 -13.70 1.55 1.35
N THR A 154 -13.64 1.40 0.02
CA THR A 154 -14.73 1.79 -0.87
C THR A 154 -15.95 0.91 -0.68
N PHE A 155 -15.76 -0.42 -0.61
CA PHE A 155 -16.84 -1.37 -0.34
C PHE A 155 -17.54 -1.03 0.99
N GLY A 156 -16.77 -0.83 2.06
CA GLY A 156 -17.28 -0.49 3.39
C GLY A 156 -18.09 0.82 3.41
N SER A 157 -17.82 1.77 2.50
CA SER A 157 -18.61 3.00 2.40
C SER A 157 -20.02 2.79 1.81
N PHE A 158 -20.24 1.68 1.10
CA PHE A 158 -21.55 1.26 0.60
C PHE A 158 -22.24 0.22 1.48
N ASP A 159 -21.49 -0.56 2.26
CA ASP A 159 -22.03 -1.56 3.19
C ASP A 159 -22.29 -0.97 4.57
N SER A 160 -23.33 -0.15 4.67
CA SER A 160 -23.70 0.54 5.91
C SER A 160 -24.14 -0.41 7.03
N THR A 161 -24.51 -1.64 6.69
CA THR A 161 -24.99 -2.65 7.64
C THR A 161 -23.91 -3.63 8.08
N GLY A 162 -22.74 -3.62 7.45
CA GLY A 162 -21.69 -4.60 7.70
C GLY A 162 -22.05 -6.03 7.27
N SER A 163 -22.99 -6.16 6.33
CA SER A 163 -23.51 -7.46 5.88
C SER A 163 -22.57 -8.24 4.96
N GLY A 164 -21.49 -7.60 4.48
CA GLY A 164 -20.61 -8.14 3.46
C GLY A 164 -21.22 -8.20 2.07
N ARG A 165 -22.36 -7.52 1.85
CA ARG A 165 -23.07 -7.46 0.57
C ARG A 165 -23.55 -6.04 0.31
N ILE A 166 -23.43 -5.59 -0.96
CA ILE A 166 -23.91 -4.29 -1.42
C ILE A 166 -24.75 -4.46 -2.67
N THR A 167 -25.74 -3.56 -2.83
CA THR A 167 -26.47 -3.38 -4.08
C THR A 167 -26.20 -1.98 -4.56
N ILE A 168 -25.59 -1.86 -5.74
CA ILE A 168 -25.22 -0.58 -6.33
C ILE A 168 -25.68 -0.52 -7.78
N ASP A 169 -26.05 0.68 -8.25
CA ASP A 169 -26.33 0.94 -9.65
C ASP A 169 -25.02 1.17 -10.45
N PHE A 170 -25.15 1.32 -11.78
CA PHE A 170 -23.98 1.51 -12.64
C PHE A 170 -23.18 2.77 -12.31
N ASN A 171 -23.83 3.88 -11.97
CA ASN A 171 -23.13 5.13 -11.63
C ASN A 171 -22.35 4.98 -10.31
N GLN A 172 -22.96 4.33 -9.34
CA GLN A 172 -22.30 4.00 -8.05
C GLN A 172 -21.12 3.05 -8.29
N PHE A 173 -21.25 2.07 -9.17
CA PHE A 173 -20.13 1.19 -9.55
C PHE A 173 -18.99 1.98 -10.22
N VAL A 174 -19.29 2.88 -11.18
CA VAL A 174 -18.28 3.74 -11.81
C VAL A 174 -17.57 4.62 -10.76
N TYR A 175 -18.33 5.21 -9.83
CA TYR A 175 -17.77 5.97 -8.72
C TYR A 175 -16.83 5.10 -7.87
N ALA A 176 -17.28 3.92 -7.45
CA ALA A 176 -16.48 2.99 -6.65
C ALA A 176 -15.18 2.59 -7.39
N ALA A 177 -15.28 2.20 -8.66
CA ALA A 177 -14.14 1.82 -9.48
C ALA A 177 -13.12 2.96 -9.66
N SER A 178 -13.59 4.22 -9.73
CA SER A 178 -12.71 5.39 -9.83
C SER A 178 -11.87 5.65 -8.58
N LYS A 179 -12.30 5.14 -7.42
CA LYS A 179 -11.58 5.30 -6.14
C LYS A 179 -10.40 4.33 -5.98
N THR A 180 -10.41 3.23 -6.73
CA THR A 180 -9.35 2.20 -6.68
C THR A 180 -8.22 2.43 -7.70
N ARG A 181 -8.30 3.52 -8.46
CA ARG A 181 -7.29 3.90 -9.47
C ARG A 181 -6.42 5.06 -9.03
#